data_99cc3c339950b83d6969e32736feb5aa
#
_entry.id   99cc3c339950b83d6969e32736feb5aa
#
_cell.length_a   1.000
_cell.length_b   1.000
_cell.length_c   1.000
_cell.angle_alpha   90.00
_cell.angle_beta   90.00
_cell.angle_gamma   90.00
#
_symmetry.space_group_name_H-M   'P 1'
#
loop_
_entity.id
_entity.type
_entity.pdbx_description
1 polymer ?
#
loop_
_entity_poly.entity_id
_entity_poly.type
_entity_poly.pdbx_seq_one_letter_code
_entity_poly.pdbx_strand_id
1 'polypeptide(L)'
;MKLAFITGITGQDGSYLSELLLEKGYKVFSIVRRTSLLYSHTRIDHIRDQLELRYGDMTDATGLSNYIHTILQTYPDFEVFEIYNLAAQSHVAISFEIPEYTADVDGIGVLRLLEIIRSLPKITQKKIKFYQAGTSEMYGEVRETPQNENTPFNPVSPYAVAKVYAYYITKVYREGYDLFAVNGILFNHESKRRVENFVTMKIVNGVKNILKGTQECIELGNIDSKRDWGHAKDYVYGMWLMLQHSTPEDFVLASGKTHTIRHFIEKAFEYKGLTITWSGQGLSEVGKDQHGTIRIKINPKYFRPCEVQLLLGDATKARDKLGWTFEYDTLEKLIEEMFS
;
A
#
# COMPACT_ATOMS: atom_id res chain seq x y z
N MET A 1 -26.61 -5.17 -9.45
CA MET A 1 -25.91 -4.91 -8.16
C MET A 1 -24.42 -5.06 -8.38
N LYS A 2 -23.62 -4.12 -7.87
CA LYS A 2 -22.15 -4.19 -7.91
C LYS A 2 -21.62 -4.82 -6.62
N LEU A 3 -20.76 -5.80 -6.75
CA LEU A 3 -20.10 -6.49 -5.63
C LEU A 3 -18.62 -6.16 -5.61
N ALA A 4 -18.05 -6.07 -4.42
CA ALA A 4 -16.60 -5.93 -4.23
C ALA A 4 -16.10 -6.86 -3.12
N PHE A 5 -14.96 -7.51 -3.35
CA PHE A 5 -14.26 -8.29 -2.36
C PHE A 5 -12.87 -7.69 -2.13
N ILE A 6 -12.60 -7.27 -0.92
CA ILE A 6 -11.32 -6.63 -0.55
C ILE A 6 -10.56 -7.55 0.38
N THR A 7 -9.34 -7.95 0.04
CA THR A 7 -8.42 -8.53 1.01
C THR A 7 -7.61 -7.43 1.67
N GLY A 8 -7.30 -7.54 2.96
CA GLY A 8 -6.55 -6.50 3.67
C GLY A 8 -7.37 -5.23 4.02
N ILE A 9 -8.68 -5.37 4.20
CA ILE A 9 -9.62 -4.27 4.46
C ILE A 9 -9.29 -3.43 5.71
N THR A 10 -8.66 -4.03 6.72
CA THR A 10 -8.27 -3.33 7.95
C THR A 10 -6.99 -2.51 7.82
N GLY A 11 -6.30 -2.61 6.67
CA GLY A 11 -5.14 -1.80 6.32
C GLY A 11 -5.53 -0.35 5.98
N GLN A 12 -4.52 0.50 5.76
CA GLN A 12 -4.72 1.88 5.33
C GLN A 12 -5.58 1.94 4.05
N ASP A 13 -5.10 1.31 2.98
CA ASP A 13 -5.75 1.37 1.67
C ASP A 13 -7.10 0.65 1.66
N GLY A 14 -7.16 -0.53 2.28
CA GLY A 14 -8.42 -1.27 2.38
C GLY A 14 -9.53 -0.49 3.07
N SER A 15 -9.20 0.29 4.11
CA SER A 15 -10.17 1.11 4.82
C SER A 15 -10.68 2.29 3.98
N TYR A 16 -9.81 2.99 3.25
CA TYR A 16 -10.25 4.06 2.34
C TYR A 16 -10.98 3.52 1.12
N LEU A 17 -10.52 2.39 0.57
CA LEU A 17 -11.19 1.76 -0.57
C LEU A 17 -12.60 1.27 -0.20
N SER A 18 -12.79 0.72 1.01
CA SER A 18 -14.12 0.29 1.45
C SER A 18 -15.10 1.47 1.58
N GLU A 19 -14.65 2.60 2.13
CA GLU A 19 -15.43 3.84 2.16
C GLU A 19 -15.83 4.28 0.74
N LEU A 20 -14.86 4.38 -0.16
CA LEU A 20 -15.09 4.77 -1.55
C LEU A 20 -16.10 3.85 -2.26
N LEU A 21 -15.97 2.53 -2.08
CA LEU A 21 -16.85 1.56 -2.73
C LEU A 21 -18.26 1.59 -2.16
N LEU A 22 -18.43 1.78 -0.84
CA LEU A 22 -19.73 1.98 -0.22
C LEU A 22 -20.43 3.25 -0.77
N GLU A 23 -19.70 4.38 -0.88
CA GLU A 23 -20.19 5.61 -1.48
C GLU A 23 -20.64 5.42 -2.95
N LYS A 24 -19.96 4.53 -3.67
CA LYS A 24 -20.30 4.16 -5.06
C LYS A 24 -21.41 3.09 -5.18
N GLY A 25 -22.02 2.69 -4.06
CA GLY A 25 -23.14 1.76 -4.02
C GLY A 25 -22.75 0.28 -4.21
N TYR A 26 -21.51 -0.09 -3.96
CA TYR A 26 -21.10 -1.50 -3.93
C TYR A 26 -21.53 -2.17 -2.63
N LYS A 27 -21.87 -3.45 -2.72
CA LYS A 27 -21.90 -4.33 -1.56
C LYS A 27 -20.50 -4.87 -1.34
N VAL A 28 -19.92 -4.60 -0.16
CA VAL A 28 -18.50 -4.87 0.14
C VAL A 28 -18.36 -6.07 1.05
N PHE A 29 -17.56 -7.03 0.60
CA PHE A 29 -17.18 -8.26 1.29
C PHE A 29 -15.70 -8.26 1.60
N SER A 30 -15.30 -8.89 2.70
CA SER A 30 -13.88 -9.06 3.00
C SER A 30 -13.60 -10.22 3.94
N ILE A 31 -12.34 -10.63 3.95
CA ILE A 31 -11.78 -11.46 5.00
C ILE A 31 -10.97 -10.62 5.99
N VAL A 32 -11.04 -10.99 7.24
CA VAL A 32 -10.19 -10.45 8.32
C VAL A 32 -9.49 -11.60 9.04
N ARG A 33 -8.20 -11.42 9.36
CA ARG A 33 -7.48 -12.45 10.13
C ARG A 33 -8.00 -12.51 11.55
N ARG A 34 -8.18 -13.71 12.05
CA ARG A 34 -8.51 -13.91 13.45
C ARG A 34 -7.30 -13.58 14.32
N THR A 35 -7.48 -12.72 15.30
CA THR A 35 -6.50 -12.46 16.35
C THR A 35 -7.07 -12.87 17.70
N SER A 36 -6.20 -13.14 18.68
CA SER A 36 -6.61 -13.37 20.08
C SER A 36 -6.93 -12.08 20.85
N LEU A 37 -6.68 -10.92 20.23
CA LEU A 37 -7.05 -9.62 20.79
C LEU A 37 -8.54 -9.37 20.57
N LEU A 38 -9.33 -9.44 21.64
CA LEU A 38 -10.79 -9.36 21.57
C LEU A 38 -11.33 -7.95 21.26
N TYR A 39 -10.55 -6.90 21.46
CA TYR A 39 -10.98 -5.50 21.34
C TYR A 39 -9.98 -4.62 20.59
N SER A 40 -9.43 -5.13 19.47
CA SER A 40 -8.59 -4.28 18.62
C SER A 40 -9.48 -3.35 17.79
N HIS A 41 -9.40 -2.05 18.04
CA HIS A 41 -9.95 -1.05 17.12
C HIS A 41 -9.28 -1.17 15.76
N THR A 42 -10.10 -1.13 14.72
CA THR A 42 -9.63 -1.18 13.33
C THR A 42 -10.03 0.09 12.59
N ARG A 43 -9.37 0.32 11.44
CA ARG A 43 -9.63 1.49 10.60
C ARG A 43 -11.02 1.47 9.94
N ILE A 44 -11.78 0.39 10.08
CA ILE A 44 -13.11 0.20 9.49
C ILE A 44 -14.25 0.16 10.54
N ASP A 45 -13.96 0.41 11.83
CA ASP A 45 -14.97 0.27 12.89
C ASP A 45 -16.20 1.17 12.65
N HIS A 46 -15.99 2.37 12.11
CA HIS A 46 -17.04 3.35 11.81
C HIS A 46 -17.97 2.97 10.65
N ILE A 47 -17.59 1.99 9.82
CA ILE A 47 -18.40 1.48 8.70
C ILE A 47 -18.68 -0.02 8.81
N ARG A 48 -18.30 -0.65 9.94
CA ARG A 48 -18.31 -2.09 10.11
C ARG A 48 -19.66 -2.73 9.81
N ASP A 49 -20.74 -2.08 10.21
CA ASP A 49 -22.12 -2.58 10.01
C ASP A 49 -22.58 -2.57 8.56
N GLN A 50 -21.84 -1.88 7.69
CA GLN A 50 -22.08 -1.82 6.24
C GLN A 50 -21.27 -2.87 5.46
N LEU A 51 -20.42 -3.63 6.14
CA LEU A 51 -19.47 -4.58 5.54
C LEU A 51 -19.85 -6.03 5.88
N GLU A 52 -19.69 -6.92 4.90
CA GLU A 52 -19.85 -8.36 5.09
C GLU A 52 -18.48 -9.01 5.35
N LEU A 53 -18.16 -9.24 6.62
CA LEU A 53 -16.85 -9.70 7.05
C LEU A 53 -16.88 -11.17 7.47
N ARG A 54 -15.86 -11.95 7.04
CA ARG A 54 -15.58 -13.30 7.53
C ARG A 54 -14.13 -13.43 8.01
N TYR A 55 -13.87 -14.38 8.90
CA TYR A 55 -12.50 -14.78 9.19
C TYR A 55 -11.89 -15.52 8.00
N GLY A 56 -10.65 -15.20 7.68
CA GLY A 56 -9.90 -15.84 6.60
C GLY A 56 -8.46 -15.37 6.55
N ASP A 57 -7.64 -16.09 5.79
CA ASP A 57 -6.23 -15.77 5.56
C ASP A 57 -5.88 -16.06 4.10
N MET A 58 -4.91 -15.32 3.55
CA MET A 58 -4.43 -15.53 2.18
C MET A 58 -3.73 -16.90 1.99
N THR A 59 -3.34 -17.54 3.08
CA THR A 59 -2.76 -18.89 3.09
C THR A 59 -3.81 -20.01 3.05
N ASP A 60 -5.11 -19.70 3.27
CA ASP A 60 -6.22 -20.65 3.27
C ASP A 60 -6.99 -20.64 1.95
N ALA A 61 -6.52 -21.40 0.97
CA ALA A 61 -7.17 -21.50 -0.34
C ALA A 61 -8.63 -21.97 -0.26
N THR A 62 -8.91 -22.94 0.61
CA THR A 62 -10.26 -23.53 0.75
C THR A 62 -11.23 -22.51 1.35
N GLY A 63 -10.82 -21.82 2.41
CA GLY A 63 -11.63 -20.77 3.03
C GLY A 63 -11.95 -19.63 2.07
N LEU A 64 -10.95 -19.14 1.31
CA LEU A 64 -11.14 -18.14 0.26
C LEU A 64 -12.12 -18.59 -0.82
N SER A 65 -11.93 -19.82 -1.34
CA SER A 65 -12.79 -20.39 -2.37
C SER A 65 -14.23 -20.50 -1.89
N ASN A 66 -14.45 -21.09 -0.71
CA ASN A 66 -15.78 -21.25 -0.13
C ASN A 66 -16.48 -19.91 0.07
N TYR A 67 -15.75 -18.88 0.49
CA TYR A 67 -16.37 -17.57 0.69
C TYR A 67 -16.77 -16.92 -0.63
N ILE A 68 -15.90 -16.92 -1.62
CA ILE A 68 -16.20 -16.36 -2.95
C ILE A 68 -17.38 -17.09 -3.58
N HIS A 69 -17.42 -18.43 -3.52
CA HIS A 69 -18.57 -19.20 -4.01
C HIS A 69 -19.87 -18.88 -3.25
N THR A 70 -19.82 -18.73 -1.93
CA THR A 70 -20.98 -18.31 -1.13
C THR A 70 -21.51 -16.94 -1.58
N ILE A 71 -20.62 -15.96 -1.84
CA ILE A 71 -21.02 -14.65 -2.35
C ILE A 71 -21.74 -14.78 -3.68
N LEU A 72 -21.16 -15.50 -4.62
CA LEU A 72 -21.74 -15.68 -5.97
C LEU A 72 -23.07 -16.46 -5.95
N GLN A 73 -23.24 -17.43 -5.06
CA GLN A 73 -24.50 -18.15 -4.87
C GLN A 73 -25.58 -17.28 -4.22
N THR A 74 -25.18 -16.41 -3.28
CA THR A 74 -26.12 -15.51 -2.59
C THR A 74 -26.60 -14.39 -3.48
N TYR A 75 -25.76 -13.94 -4.43
CA TYR A 75 -26.05 -12.81 -5.33
C TYR A 75 -25.87 -13.21 -6.81
N PRO A 76 -26.68 -14.15 -7.35
CA PRO A 76 -26.46 -14.70 -8.70
C PRO A 76 -26.64 -13.66 -9.83
N ASP A 77 -27.47 -12.64 -9.60
CA ASP A 77 -27.78 -11.60 -10.59
C ASP A 77 -26.87 -10.36 -10.48
N PHE A 78 -25.64 -10.53 -9.99
CA PHE A 78 -24.70 -9.42 -9.92
C PHE A 78 -24.32 -8.89 -11.32
N GLU A 79 -24.09 -7.59 -11.41
CA GLU A 79 -23.63 -6.88 -12.61
C GLU A 79 -22.14 -7.07 -12.83
N VAL A 80 -21.35 -6.76 -11.80
CA VAL A 80 -19.91 -6.86 -11.76
C VAL A 80 -19.47 -7.30 -10.37
N PHE A 81 -18.41 -8.10 -10.31
CA PHE A 81 -17.73 -8.47 -9.06
C PHE A 81 -16.26 -8.06 -9.14
N GLU A 82 -15.89 -7.04 -8.39
CA GLU A 82 -14.53 -6.50 -8.33
C GLU A 82 -13.79 -7.10 -7.14
N ILE A 83 -12.62 -7.68 -7.40
CA ILE A 83 -11.76 -8.27 -6.37
C ILE A 83 -10.50 -7.43 -6.24
N TYR A 84 -10.30 -6.79 -5.09
CA TYR A 84 -9.14 -5.97 -4.76
C TYR A 84 -8.24 -6.73 -3.80
N ASN A 85 -7.11 -7.21 -4.30
CA ASN A 85 -6.12 -7.90 -3.48
C ASN A 85 -5.11 -6.93 -2.89
N LEU A 86 -5.35 -6.49 -1.66
CA LEU A 86 -4.50 -5.55 -0.92
C LEU A 86 -3.80 -6.23 0.28
N ALA A 87 -4.20 -7.45 0.64
CA ALA A 87 -3.58 -8.17 1.75
C ALA A 87 -2.12 -8.49 1.46
N ALA A 88 -1.24 -8.13 2.37
CA ALA A 88 0.20 -8.39 2.27
C ALA A 88 0.87 -8.34 3.65
N GLN A 89 2.01 -9.02 3.78
CA GLN A 89 3.03 -8.66 4.74
C GLN A 89 3.85 -7.51 4.12
N SER A 90 3.45 -6.26 4.33
CA SER A 90 3.94 -5.11 3.56
C SER A 90 5.19 -4.42 4.15
N HIS A 91 5.69 -4.88 5.31
CA HIS A 91 6.85 -4.27 5.94
C HIS A 91 8.15 -4.89 5.40
N VAL A 92 8.88 -4.13 4.59
CA VAL A 92 10.08 -4.61 3.88
C VAL A 92 11.12 -5.20 4.82
N ALA A 93 11.45 -4.54 5.94
CA ALA A 93 12.46 -5.06 6.88
C ALA A 93 12.02 -6.41 7.49
N ILE A 94 10.74 -6.56 7.86
CA ILE A 94 10.19 -7.80 8.42
C ILE A 94 10.26 -8.94 7.40
N SER A 95 10.18 -8.66 6.09
CA SER A 95 10.29 -9.71 5.07
C SER A 95 11.63 -10.47 5.10
N PHE A 96 12.70 -9.85 5.61
CA PHE A 96 13.98 -10.53 5.80
C PHE A 96 13.97 -11.49 7.02
N GLU A 97 13.07 -11.27 7.99
CA GLU A 97 12.92 -12.12 9.17
C GLU A 97 11.97 -13.29 8.92
N ILE A 98 10.91 -13.06 8.10
CA ILE A 98 9.87 -14.06 7.79
C ILE A 98 9.65 -14.21 6.27
N PRO A 99 10.67 -14.58 5.49
CA PRO A 99 10.60 -14.60 4.03
C PRO A 99 9.60 -15.61 3.47
N GLU A 100 9.45 -16.78 4.07
CA GLU A 100 8.49 -17.81 3.63
C GLU A 100 7.05 -17.35 3.77
N TYR A 101 6.69 -16.81 4.94
CA TYR A 101 5.36 -16.24 5.16
C TYR A 101 5.07 -15.09 4.19
N THR A 102 6.06 -14.22 3.95
CA THR A 102 5.94 -13.13 2.98
C THR A 102 5.70 -13.68 1.57
N ALA A 103 6.44 -14.69 1.14
CA ALA A 103 6.25 -15.30 -0.17
C ALA A 103 4.87 -15.99 -0.31
N ASP A 104 4.42 -16.69 0.74
CA ASP A 104 3.15 -17.40 0.72
C ASP A 104 1.95 -16.43 0.67
N VAL A 105 1.96 -15.38 1.47
CA VAL A 105 0.88 -14.38 1.48
C VAL A 105 0.91 -13.50 0.24
N ASP A 106 2.07 -12.88 -0.04
CA ASP A 106 2.18 -11.79 -1.02
C ASP A 106 2.33 -12.30 -2.46
N GLY A 107 2.85 -13.52 -2.64
CA GLY A 107 3.02 -14.18 -3.93
C GLY A 107 1.96 -15.26 -4.17
N ILE A 108 2.03 -16.38 -3.44
CA ILE A 108 1.15 -17.54 -3.66
C ILE A 108 -0.31 -17.21 -3.33
N GLY A 109 -0.57 -16.33 -2.36
CA GLY A 109 -1.93 -15.85 -2.07
C GLY A 109 -2.63 -15.25 -3.28
N VAL A 110 -1.87 -14.54 -4.15
CA VAL A 110 -2.40 -14.01 -5.42
C VAL A 110 -2.80 -15.13 -6.36
N LEU A 111 -1.93 -16.14 -6.52
CA LEU A 111 -2.23 -17.30 -7.36
C LEU A 111 -3.50 -18.02 -6.88
N ARG A 112 -3.72 -18.15 -5.56
CA ARG A 112 -4.95 -18.75 -5.00
C ARG A 112 -6.21 -18.03 -5.47
N LEU A 113 -6.23 -16.70 -5.41
CA LEU A 113 -7.38 -15.90 -5.87
C LEU A 113 -7.59 -16.03 -7.38
N LEU A 114 -6.53 -15.97 -8.17
CA LEU A 114 -6.60 -16.13 -9.62
C LEU A 114 -7.11 -17.54 -10.02
N GLU A 115 -6.67 -18.60 -9.34
CA GLU A 115 -7.16 -19.96 -9.54
C GLU A 115 -8.65 -20.11 -9.17
N ILE A 116 -9.09 -19.47 -8.10
CA ILE A 116 -10.51 -19.44 -7.75
C ILE A 116 -11.32 -18.81 -8.88
N ILE A 117 -10.89 -17.67 -9.40
CA ILE A 117 -11.57 -16.98 -10.52
C ILE A 117 -11.55 -17.88 -11.77
N ARG A 118 -10.40 -18.47 -12.10
CA ARG A 118 -10.24 -19.34 -13.27
C ARG A 118 -11.12 -20.60 -13.21
N SER A 119 -11.38 -21.12 -12.02
CA SER A 119 -12.21 -22.31 -11.81
C SER A 119 -13.71 -22.07 -12.02
N LEU A 120 -14.15 -20.80 -12.03
CA LEU A 120 -15.56 -20.46 -12.22
C LEU A 120 -16.01 -20.63 -13.69
N PRO A 121 -17.33 -20.77 -13.94
CA PRO A 121 -17.86 -20.79 -15.31
C PRO A 121 -17.44 -19.54 -16.10
N LYS A 122 -17.14 -19.69 -17.39
CA LYS A 122 -16.70 -18.56 -18.25
C LYS A 122 -17.65 -17.36 -18.25
N ILE A 123 -18.95 -17.61 -18.18
CA ILE A 123 -19.97 -16.55 -18.11
C ILE A 123 -19.81 -15.71 -16.81
N THR A 124 -19.46 -16.35 -15.72
CA THR A 124 -19.17 -15.70 -14.43
C THR A 124 -17.85 -14.95 -14.48
N GLN A 125 -16.79 -15.59 -15.03
CA GLN A 125 -15.47 -14.95 -15.17
C GLN A 125 -15.54 -13.60 -15.89
N LYS A 126 -16.37 -13.48 -16.94
CA LYS A 126 -16.55 -12.22 -17.72
C LYS A 126 -17.13 -11.06 -16.91
N LYS A 127 -17.76 -11.34 -15.77
CA LYS A 127 -18.28 -10.33 -14.85
C LYS A 127 -17.34 -10.02 -13.69
N ILE A 128 -16.19 -10.70 -13.61
CA ILE A 128 -15.22 -10.53 -12.53
C ILE A 128 -14.05 -9.68 -13.03
N LYS A 129 -13.66 -8.69 -12.20
CA LYS A 129 -12.48 -7.87 -12.44
C LYS A 129 -11.55 -7.97 -11.22
N PHE A 130 -10.28 -8.25 -11.46
CA PHE A 130 -9.27 -8.48 -10.44
C PHE A 130 -8.21 -7.39 -10.46
N TYR A 131 -7.98 -6.79 -9.30
CA TYR A 131 -6.91 -5.82 -9.06
C TYR A 131 -5.86 -6.42 -8.12
N GLN A 132 -4.59 -6.37 -8.53
CA GLN A 132 -3.44 -6.74 -7.72
C GLN A 132 -2.69 -5.48 -7.28
N ALA A 133 -2.51 -5.30 -5.96
CA ALA A 133 -1.66 -4.27 -5.42
C ALA A 133 -0.18 -4.64 -5.58
N GLY A 134 0.49 -4.01 -6.55
CA GLY A 134 1.93 -4.02 -6.73
C GLY A 134 2.59 -2.91 -5.90
N THR A 135 3.88 -2.70 -6.11
CA THR A 135 4.70 -1.76 -5.33
C THR A 135 5.88 -1.25 -6.14
N SER A 136 6.29 -0.01 -5.91
CA SER A 136 7.54 0.55 -6.46
C SER A 136 8.80 -0.19 -5.97
N GLU A 137 8.73 -0.92 -4.85
CA GLU A 137 9.83 -1.76 -4.35
C GLU A 137 10.22 -2.86 -5.35
N MET A 138 9.34 -3.22 -6.31
CA MET A 138 9.67 -4.15 -7.39
C MET A 138 10.79 -3.64 -8.29
N TYR A 139 10.90 -2.32 -8.46
CA TYR A 139 12.00 -1.70 -9.22
C TYR A 139 13.35 -1.84 -8.51
N GLY A 140 13.35 -1.87 -7.17
CA GLY A 140 14.51 -2.14 -6.34
C GLY A 140 15.67 -1.20 -6.59
N GLU A 141 16.83 -1.74 -6.97
CA GLU A 141 17.95 -0.96 -7.46
C GLU A 141 17.63 -0.50 -8.90
N VAL A 142 17.10 0.72 -9.00
CA VAL A 142 16.49 1.23 -10.24
C VAL A 142 17.49 1.34 -11.38
N ARG A 143 17.06 0.97 -12.58
CA ARG A 143 17.89 1.01 -13.80
C ARG A 143 17.65 2.26 -14.62
N GLU A 144 16.54 2.93 -14.40
CA GLU A 144 16.15 4.19 -15.06
C GLU A 144 15.26 5.03 -14.14
N THR A 145 15.20 6.33 -14.39
CA THR A 145 14.43 7.30 -13.62
C THR A 145 13.83 8.34 -14.56
N PRO A 146 12.52 8.66 -14.45
CA PRO A 146 11.54 8.05 -13.56
C PRO A 146 11.14 6.64 -13.99
N GLN A 147 10.58 5.84 -13.03
CA GLN A 147 10.10 4.48 -13.32
C GLN A 147 8.65 4.51 -13.81
N ASN A 148 8.37 3.70 -14.84
CA ASN A 148 7.04 3.51 -15.42
C ASN A 148 6.73 2.02 -15.63
N GLU A 149 5.63 1.71 -16.30
CA GLU A 149 5.16 0.34 -16.52
C GLU A 149 6.11 -0.53 -17.36
N ASN A 150 7.04 0.08 -18.11
CA ASN A 150 8.03 -0.61 -18.96
C ASN A 150 9.40 -0.74 -18.27
N THR A 151 9.62 -0.04 -17.17
CA THR A 151 10.88 -0.09 -16.42
C THR A 151 11.14 -1.50 -15.89
N PRO A 152 12.29 -2.13 -16.15
CA PRO A 152 12.61 -3.46 -15.68
C PRO A 152 12.64 -3.53 -14.15
N PHE A 153 12.04 -4.57 -13.57
CA PHE A 153 12.13 -4.85 -12.14
C PHE A 153 13.52 -5.39 -11.77
N ASN A 154 14.00 -4.96 -10.59
CA ASN A 154 15.27 -5.40 -10.01
C ASN A 154 15.17 -5.48 -8.48
N PRO A 155 14.29 -6.37 -7.94
CA PRO A 155 13.94 -6.39 -6.53
C PRO A 155 15.12 -6.73 -5.63
N VAL A 156 15.19 -6.09 -4.45
CA VAL A 156 16.28 -6.24 -3.48
C VAL A 156 15.79 -6.64 -2.08
N SER A 157 14.56 -7.17 -1.98
CA SER A 157 14.02 -7.70 -0.73
C SER A 157 13.09 -8.89 -0.97
N PRO A 158 12.91 -9.80 0.01
CA PRO A 158 11.95 -10.90 -0.10
C PRO A 158 10.51 -10.40 -0.40
N TYR A 159 10.10 -9.28 0.20
CA TYR A 159 8.83 -8.61 -0.11
C TYR A 159 8.73 -8.23 -1.59
N ALA A 160 9.74 -7.53 -2.11
CA ALA A 160 9.74 -7.09 -3.50
C ALA A 160 9.74 -8.28 -4.49
N VAL A 161 10.48 -9.36 -4.20
CA VAL A 161 10.48 -10.59 -5.01
C VAL A 161 9.09 -11.25 -5.03
N ALA A 162 8.41 -11.35 -3.87
CA ALA A 162 7.05 -11.88 -3.80
C ALA A 162 6.07 -11.03 -4.61
N LYS A 163 6.20 -9.71 -4.59
CA LYS A 163 5.40 -8.77 -5.37
C LYS A 163 5.70 -8.85 -6.88
N VAL A 164 6.94 -9.11 -7.28
CA VAL A 164 7.29 -9.38 -8.69
C VAL A 164 6.64 -10.68 -9.16
N TYR A 165 6.64 -11.73 -8.36
CA TYR A 165 5.89 -12.94 -8.67
C TYR A 165 4.39 -12.64 -8.85
N ALA A 166 3.80 -11.91 -7.90
CA ALA A 166 2.38 -11.51 -7.94
C ALA A 166 2.05 -10.73 -9.23
N TYR A 167 2.92 -9.80 -9.62
CA TYR A 167 2.78 -9.02 -10.85
C TYR A 167 2.75 -9.92 -12.09
N TYR A 168 3.75 -10.79 -12.25
CA TYR A 168 3.85 -11.62 -13.44
C TYR A 168 2.78 -12.69 -13.50
N ILE A 169 2.41 -13.31 -12.37
CA ILE A 169 1.32 -14.30 -12.38
C ILE A 169 -0.02 -13.66 -12.75
N THR A 170 -0.29 -12.43 -12.30
CA THR A 170 -1.49 -11.67 -12.70
C THR A 170 -1.48 -11.42 -14.21
N LYS A 171 -0.33 -11.01 -14.77
CA LYS A 171 -0.16 -10.80 -16.22
C LYS A 171 -0.38 -12.09 -17.00
N VAL A 172 0.20 -13.22 -16.56
CA VAL A 172 0.02 -14.53 -17.19
C VAL A 172 -1.46 -14.94 -17.22
N TYR A 173 -2.20 -14.70 -16.12
CA TYR A 173 -3.63 -15.05 -16.07
C TYR A 173 -4.49 -14.14 -16.95
N ARG A 174 -4.13 -12.88 -17.09
CA ARG A 174 -4.74 -11.97 -18.05
C ARG A 174 -4.54 -12.46 -19.49
N GLU A 175 -3.30 -12.75 -19.88
CA GLU A 175 -2.92 -13.07 -21.25
C GLU A 175 -3.25 -14.52 -21.62
N GLY A 176 -3.05 -15.47 -20.69
CA GLY A 176 -3.21 -16.91 -20.98
C GLY A 176 -4.63 -17.44 -20.76
N TYR A 177 -5.42 -16.81 -19.88
CA TYR A 177 -6.76 -17.30 -19.54
C TYR A 177 -7.87 -16.28 -19.84
N ASP A 178 -7.54 -15.13 -20.42
CA ASP A 178 -8.49 -14.05 -20.77
C ASP A 178 -9.26 -13.53 -19.54
N LEU A 179 -8.59 -13.40 -18.39
CA LEU A 179 -9.17 -12.81 -17.20
C LEU A 179 -8.99 -11.29 -17.23
N PHE A 180 -10.00 -10.55 -16.77
CA PHE A 180 -9.82 -9.15 -16.50
C PHE A 180 -9.00 -8.98 -15.21
N ALA A 181 -7.69 -8.92 -15.34
CA ALA A 181 -6.75 -8.84 -14.22
C ALA A 181 -5.71 -7.74 -14.47
N VAL A 182 -5.55 -6.83 -13.52
CA VAL A 182 -4.68 -5.64 -13.63
C VAL A 182 -3.73 -5.53 -12.44
N ASN A 183 -2.55 -4.96 -12.66
CA ASN A 183 -1.64 -4.59 -11.59
C ASN A 183 -1.60 -3.07 -11.42
N GLY A 184 -1.74 -2.59 -10.19
CA GLY A 184 -1.34 -1.24 -9.83
C GLY A 184 0.08 -1.25 -9.29
N ILE A 185 1.00 -0.51 -9.90
CA ILE A 185 2.37 -0.34 -9.40
C ILE A 185 2.38 0.92 -8.55
N LEU A 186 2.23 0.74 -7.25
CA LEU A 186 2.01 1.83 -6.32
C LEU A 186 3.32 2.34 -5.75
N PHE A 187 3.56 3.63 -5.87
CA PHE A 187 4.60 4.32 -5.12
C PHE A 187 4.15 4.55 -3.69
N ASN A 188 5.04 5.03 -2.83
CA ASN A 188 4.71 5.20 -1.42
C ASN A 188 3.52 6.15 -1.26
N HIS A 189 2.55 5.76 -0.45
CA HIS A 189 1.37 6.56 -0.17
C HIS A 189 1.00 6.45 1.30
N GLU A 190 0.75 7.58 1.88
CA GLU A 190 0.68 7.77 3.30
C GLU A 190 -0.67 8.39 3.69
N SER A 191 -0.98 8.36 4.97
CA SER A 191 -2.11 9.06 5.58
C SER A 191 -2.03 8.95 7.10
N LYS A 192 -2.91 9.62 7.83
CA LYS A 192 -3.09 9.40 9.28
C LYS A 192 -3.45 7.96 9.66
N ARG A 193 -3.86 7.14 8.68
CA ARG A 193 -4.13 5.70 8.88
C ARG A 193 -2.92 4.81 8.62
N ARG A 194 -1.75 5.38 8.33
CA ARG A 194 -0.52 4.59 8.14
C ARG A 194 -0.15 3.86 9.41
N VAL A 195 0.41 2.65 9.28
CA VAL A 195 0.90 1.89 10.44
C VAL A 195 2.11 2.60 11.06
N GLU A 196 2.18 2.62 12.39
CA GLU A 196 3.13 3.41 13.18
C GLU A 196 4.62 3.07 12.96
N ASN A 197 4.92 1.84 12.53
CA ASN A 197 6.29 1.40 12.27
C ASN A 197 6.84 1.84 10.90
N PHE A 198 6.04 2.44 10.03
CA PHE A 198 6.53 3.06 8.80
C PHE A 198 7.15 4.44 9.10
N VAL A 199 8.23 4.76 8.36
CA VAL A 199 9.09 5.91 8.65
C VAL A 199 8.33 7.23 8.77
N THR A 200 7.39 7.50 7.90
CA THR A 200 6.58 8.72 7.88
C THR A 200 5.73 8.86 9.14
N MET A 201 4.98 7.80 9.49
CA MET A 201 4.15 7.81 10.71
C MET A 201 5.00 7.75 11.97
N LYS A 202 6.15 7.06 11.94
CA LYS A 202 7.12 7.09 13.05
C LYS A 202 7.62 8.53 13.33
N ILE A 203 7.87 9.32 12.27
CA ILE A 203 8.26 10.72 12.39
C ILE A 203 7.10 11.54 12.95
N VAL A 204 5.90 11.44 12.39
CA VAL A 204 4.71 12.18 12.83
C VAL A 204 4.39 11.90 14.30
N ASN A 205 4.35 10.63 14.71
CA ASN A 205 4.11 10.24 16.09
C ASN A 205 5.25 10.67 17.02
N GLY A 206 6.50 10.58 16.55
CA GLY A 206 7.65 11.07 17.29
C GLY A 206 7.57 12.56 17.58
N VAL A 207 7.21 13.39 16.60
CA VAL A 207 6.99 14.84 16.79
C VAL A 207 5.83 15.07 17.77
N LYS A 208 4.69 14.37 17.63
CA LYS A 208 3.57 14.47 18.58
C LYS A 208 4.01 14.14 20.01
N ASN A 209 4.82 13.10 20.19
CA ASN A 209 5.31 12.64 21.50
C ASN A 209 6.35 13.58 22.10
N ILE A 210 7.24 14.14 21.28
CA ILE A 210 8.21 15.18 21.71
C ILE A 210 7.48 16.40 22.26
N LEU A 211 6.45 16.88 21.57
CA LEU A 211 5.65 18.03 22.01
C LEU A 211 4.87 17.74 23.30
N LYS A 212 4.46 16.48 23.52
CA LYS A 212 3.83 16.06 24.78
C LYS A 212 4.84 15.82 25.92
N GLY A 213 6.13 15.86 25.64
CA GLY A 213 7.19 15.55 26.61
C GLY A 213 7.32 14.06 26.98
N THR A 214 6.72 13.17 26.20
CA THR A 214 6.77 11.70 26.41
C THR A 214 7.89 11.00 25.66
N GLN A 215 8.58 11.72 24.78
CA GLN A 215 9.72 11.24 24.01
C GLN A 215 10.73 12.37 23.83
N GLU A 216 12.02 12.08 23.94
CA GLU A 216 13.09 13.08 23.77
C GLU A 216 13.55 13.22 22.32
N CYS A 217 13.77 12.10 21.63
CA CYS A 217 14.26 12.07 20.26
C CYS A 217 13.68 10.90 19.45
N ILE A 218 13.77 11.01 18.11
CA ILE A 218 13.39 9.97 17.16
C ILE A 218 14.68 9.32 16.62
N GLU A 219 14.75 8.01 16.65
CA GLU A 219 15.86 7.25 16.07
C GLU A 219 15.47 6.70 14.70
N LEU A 220 16.30 6.95 13.68
CA LEU A 220 16.07 6.59 12.30
C LEU A 220 17.32 5.95 11.68
N GLY A 221 17.17 5.25 10.55
CA GLY A 221 18.27 4.73 9.75
C GLY A 221 18.76 5.77 8.71
N ASN A 222 18.76 5.36 7.43
CA ASN A 222 19.18 6.22 6.33
C ASN A 222 18.11 7.31 6.08
N ILE A 223 18.46 8.56 6.37
CA ILE A 223 17.58 9.72 6.18
C ILE A 223 17.75 10.40 4.81
N ASP A 224 18.70 9.98 4.00
CA ASP A 224 18.99 10.56 2.69
C ASP A 224 18.34 9.80 1.52
N SER A 225 17.73 8.64 1.80
CA SER A 225 16.92 7.93 0.81
C SER A 225 15.77 8.78 0.30
N LYS A 226 15.51 8.71 -1.00
CA LYS A 226 14.47 9.49 -1.68
C LYS A 226 13.25 8.63 -2.00
N ARG A 227 12.07 9.13 -1.68
CA ARG A 227 10.79 8.46 -1.96
C ARG A 227 9.81 9.43 -2.61
N ASP A 228 9.02 8.87 -3.50
CA ASP A 228 7.85 9.52 -4.08
C ASP A 228 6.66 9.19 -3.16
N TRP A 229 6.14 10.20 -2.46
CA TRP A 229 5.02 10.04 -1.54
C TRP A 229 3.76 10.71 -2.07
N GLY A 230 2.67 9.97 -2.08
CA GLY A 230 1.32 10.48 -2.31
C GLY A 230 0.39 10.18 -1.14
N HIS A 231 -0.91 10.44 -1.28
CA HIS A 231 -1.92 10.17 -0.27
C HIS A 231 -2.75 8.94 -0.61
N ALA A 232 -3.04 8.10 0.38
CA ALA A 232 -3.75 6.83 0.19
C ALA A 232 -5.13 6.98 -0.46
N LYS A 233 -5.88 8.05 -0.19
CA LYS A 233 -7.18 8.30 -0.85
C LYS A 233 -7.06 8.46 -2.36
N ASP A 234 -6.04 9.18 -2.82
CA ASP A 234 -5.81 9.37 -4.25
C ASP A 234 -5.46 8.04 -4.93
N TYR A 235 -4.69 7.20 -4.22
CA TYR A 235 -4.28 5.90 -4.75
C TYR A 235 -5.43 4.89 -4.80
N VAL A 236 -6.29 4.81 -3.79
CA VAL A 236 -7.46 3.91 -3.85
C VAL A 236 -8.46 4.35 -4.91
N TYR A 237 -8.57 5.66 -5.18
CA TYR A 237 -9.33 6.15 -6.32
C TYR A 237 -8.75 5.66 -7.66
N GLY A 238 -7.42 5.69 -7.80
CA GLY A 238 -6.73 5.10 -8.95
C GLY A 238 -6.95 3.60 -9.09
N MET A 239 -6.91 2.85 -7.99
CA MET A 239 -7.22 1.41 -7.99
C MET A 239 -8.63 1.13 -8.54
N TRP A 240 -9.61 1.90 -8.10
CA TRP A 240 -10.98 1.78 -8.61
C TRP A 240 -11.06 2.14 -10.09
N LEU A 241 -10.44 3.23 -10.54
CA LEU A 241 -10.42 3.64 -11.95
C LEU A 241 -9.84 2.55 -12.86
N MET A 242 -8.80 1.83 -12.43
CA MET A 242 -8.21 0.74 -13.22
C MET A 242 -9.23 -0.36 -13.52
N LEU A 243 -10.14 -0.67 -12.61
CA LEU A 243 -11.19 -1.65 -12.83
C LEU A 243 -12.39 -1.07 -13.61
N GLN A 244 -12.52 0.24 -13.74
CA GLN A 244 -13.53 0.88 -14.61
C GLN A 244 -13.06 0.99 -16.07
N HIS A 245 -11.75 0.84 -16.32
CA HIS A 245 -11.21 0.88 -17.69
C HIS A 245 -11.75 -0.28 -18.53
N SER A 246 -11.88 -0.07 -19.82
CA SER A 246 -12.49 -1.06 -20.75
C SER A 246 -11.58 -2.27 -21.00
N THR A 247 -10.26 -2.07 -20.93
CA THR A 247 -9.23 -3.09 -21.16
C THR A 247 -8.38 -3.30 -19.91
N PRO A 248 -7.98 -4.55 -19.60
CA PRO A 248 -7.12 -4.81 -18.45
C PRO A 248 -5.67 -4.42 -18.77
N GLU A 249 -5.18 -3.35 -18.16
CA GLU A 249 -3.81 -2.85 -18.28
C GLU A 249 -3.20 -2.60 -16.91
N ASP A 250 -1.86 -2.60 -16.84
CA ASP A 250 -1.12 -2.24 -15.63
C ASP A 250 -0.83 -0.74 -15.61
N PHE A 251 -0.86 -0.12 -14.43
CA PHE A 251 -0.65 1.32 -14.27
C PHE A 251 0.24 1.64 -13.07
N VAL A 252 1.14 2.59 -13.26
CA VAL A 252 1.87 3.25 -12.18
C VAL A 252 1.00 4.34 -11.55
N LEU A 253 0.93 4.34 -10.21
CA LEU A 253 0.42 5.47 -9.44
C LEU A 253 1.57 6.08 -8.63
N ALA A 254 1.87 7.34 -8.89
CA ALA A 254 2.97 8.09 -8.29
C ALA A 254 2.67 9.59 -8.30
N SER A 255 3.22 10.33 -7.35
CA SER A 255 3.08 11.78 -7.34
C SER A 255 3.97 12.46 -8.42
N GLY A 256 5.02 11.77 -8.86
CA GLY A 256 6.03 12.32 -9.77
C GLY A 256 6.99 13.30 -9.10
N LYS A 257 7.01 13.34 -7.77
CA LYS A 257 7.91 14.16 -6.96
C LYS A 257 8.60 13.29 -5.92
N THR A 258 9.87 13.50 -5.70
CA THR A 258 10.64 12.74 -4.72
C THR A 258 11.24 13.67 -3.66
N HIS A 259 11.20 13.22 -2.41
CA HIS A 259 11.74 13.90 -1.25
C HIS A 259 12.62 12.97 -0.43
N THR A 260 13.64 13.49 0.23
CA THR A 260 14.42 12.74 1.21
C THR A 260 13.63 12.59 2.51
N ILE A 261 13.96 11.54 3.27
CA ILE A 261 13.41 11.38 4.63
C ILE A 261 13.82 12.57 5.48
N ARG A 262 15.02 13.11 5.31
CA ARG A 262 15.51 14.34 5.95
C ARG A 262 14.54 15.50 5.70
N HIS A 263 14.17 15.75 4.46
CA HIS A 263 13.21 16.81 4.10
C HIS A 263 11.83 16.59 4.73
N PHE A 264 11.36 15.34 4.77
CA PHE A 264 10.11 15.00 5.48
C PHE A 264 10.19 15.32 6.98
N ILE A 265 11.32 15.02 7.64
CA ILE A 265 11.56 15.35 9.04
C ILE A 265 11.47 16.87 9.24
N GLU A 266 12.22 17.63 8.44
CA GLU A 266 12.25 19.11 8.52
C GLU A 266 10.83 19.69 8.40
N LYS A 267 10.06 19.25 7.41
CA LYS A 267 8.69 19.70 7.19
C LYS A 267 7.72 19.26 8.30
N ALA A 268 7.88 18.06 8.85
CA ALA A 268 7.05 17.60 9.96
C ALA A 268 7.28 18.40 11.25
N PHE A 269 8.53 18.76 11.56
CA PHE A 269 8.86 19.63 12.68
C PHE A 269 8.42 21.06 12.42
N GLU A 270 8.66 21.61 11.22
CA GLU A 270 8.24 22.95 10.80
C GLU A 270 6.72 23.14 10.94
N TYR A 271 5.92 22.14 10.55
CA TYR A 271 4.46 22.15 10.71
C TYR A 271 4.01 22.35 12.18
N LYS A 272 4.85 21.94 13.12
CA LYS A 272 4.61 22.11 14.58
C LYS A 272 5.42 23.27 15.21
N GLY A 273 5.99 24.16 14.41
CA GLY A 273 6.71 25.35 14.87
C GLY A 273 8.11 25.06 15.42
N LEU A 274 8.70 23.92 15.07
CA LEU A 274 10.07 23.56 15.44
C LEU A 274 10.95 23.54 14.20
N THR A 275 12.17 24.09 14.29
CA THR A 275 13.15 24.07 13.20
C THR A 275 14.24 23.08 13.52
N ILE A 276 14.58 22.18 12.60
CA ILE A 276 15.68 21.24 12.75
C ILE A 276 16.94 21.73 12.03
N THR A 277 18.06 21.71 12.72
CA THR A 277 19.40 21.91 12.17
C THR A 277 20.25 20.66 12.37
N TRP A 278 21.02 20.31 11.34
CA TRP A 278 21.82 19.09 11.34
C TRP A 278 23.27 19.37 11.74
N SER A 279 23.88 18.43 12.48
CA SER A 279 25.28 18.48 12.84
C SER A 279 25.86 17.07 12.92
N GLY A 280 27.17 16.93 12.61
CA GLY A 280 27.81 15.61 12.48
C GLY A 280 27.67 15.01 11.09
N GLN A 281 28.12 13.76 10.91
CA GLN A 281 28.03 13.02 9.64
C GLN A 281 27.85 11.52 9.91
N GLY A 282 27.15 10.82 8.99
CA GLY A 282 26.94 9.38 9.08
C GLY A 282 26.24 8.97 10.38
N LEU A 283 26.80 8.00 11.10
CA LEU A 283 26.20 7.51 12.36
C LEU A 283 26.26 8.51 13.52
N SER A 284 27.15 9.53 13.45
CA SER A 284 27.25 10.58 14.46
C SER A 284 26.38 11.80 14.14
N GLU A 285 25.66 11.79 13.03
CA GLU A 285 24.77 12.87 12.64
C GLU A 285 23.55 12.95 13.56
N VAL A 286 23.21 14.16 13.96
CA VAL A 286 22.06 14.47 14.80
C VAL A 286 21.28 15.68 14.27
N GLY A 287 19.97 15.64 14.40
CA GLY A 287 19.09 16.79 14.19
C GLY A 287 18.76 17.47 15.54
N LYS A 288 19.01 18.78 15.64
CA LYS A 288 18.74 19.58 16.84
C LYS A 288 17.64 20.60 16.56
N ASP A 289 16.79 20.84 17.55
CA ASP A 289 15.81 21.92 17.49
C ASP A 289 16.48 23.30 17.68
N GLN A 290 15.69 24.37 17.56
CA GLN A 290 16.17 25.73 17.74
C GLN A 290 16.72 26.07 19.15
N HIS A 291 16.51 25.19 20.11
CA HIS A 291 17.02 25.28 21.48
C HIS A 291 18.31 24.47 21.69
N GLY A 292 18.81 23.80 20.63
CA GLY A 292 19.97 22.94 20.67
C GLY A 292 19.71 21.53 21.21
N THR A 293 18.47 21.16 21.49
CA THR A 293 18.10 19.83 21.97
C THR A 293 18.09 18.84 20.82
N ILE A 294 18.72 17.67 21.02
CA ILE A 294 18.77 16.61 20.01
C ILE A 294 17.37 15.98 19.89
N ARG A 295 16.79 16.06 18.68
CA ARG A 295 15.47 15.50 18.34
C ARG A 295 15.54 14.33 17.37
N ILE A 296 16.63 14.22 16.62
CA ILE A 296 16.88 13.10 15.70
C ILE A 296 18.25 12.51 15.97
N LYS A 297 18.32 11.16 15.98
CA LYS A 297 19.56 10.38 16.03
C LYS A 297 19.57 9.34 14.92
N ILE A 298 20.73 9.08 14.33
CA ILE A 298 20.95 7.98 13.41
C ILE A 298 21.30 6.73 14.21
N ASN A 299 20.54 5.64 13.98
CA ASN A 299 20.77 4.38 14.67
C ASN A 299 20.93 3.24 13.64
N PRO A 300 22.09 2.52 13.67
CA PRO A 300 22.39 1.43 12.75
C PRO A 300 21.34 0.31 12.72
N LYS A 301 20.62 0.10 13.81
CA LYS A 301 19.53 -0.89 13.93
C LYS A 301 18.45 -0.73 12.87
N TYR A 302 18.24 0.50 12.36
CA TYR A 302 17.21 0.80 11.39
C TYR A 302 17.70 0.84 9.94
N PHE A 303 18.95 0.46 9.68
CA PHE A 303 19.43 0.26 8.31
C PHE A 303 18.96 -1.11 7.80
N ARG A 304 18.55 -1.14 6.54
CA ARG A 304 18.15 -2.39 5.88
C ARG A 304 19.38 -3.11 5.32
N PRO A 305 19.37 -4.46 5.22
CA PRO A 305 20.46 -5.21 4.56
C PRO A 305 20.71 -4.75 3.12
N CYS A 306 19.64 -4.43 2.39
CA CYS A 306 19.67 -3.81 1.06
C CYS A 306 18.74 -2.61 1.06
N GLU A 307 19.23 -1.45 0.66
CA GLU A 307 18.47 -0.19 0.70
C GLU A 307 18.21 0.34 -0.71
N VAL A 308 16.96 0.65 -0.98
CA VAL A 308 16.58 1.37 -2.20
C VAL A 308 16.84 2.86 -1.99
N GLN A 309 17.72 3.44 -2.80
CA GLN A 309 18.15 4.84 -2.64
C GLN A 309 17.17 5.85 -3.23
N LEU A 310 16.56 5.52 -4.37
CA LEU A 310 15.69 6.43 -5.11
C LEU A 310 14.50 5.68 -5.71
N LEU A 311 13.31 6.19 -5.44
CA LEU A 311 12.09 5.84 -6.17
C LEU A 311 11.41 7.13 -6.63
N LEU A 312 11.14 7.25 -7.93
CA LEU A 312 10.45 8.37 -8.57
C LEU A 312 9.59 7.82 -9.71
N GLY A 313 8.26 7.88 -9.56
CA GLY A 313 7.35 7.29 -10.53
C GLY A 313 6.90 8.25 -11.62
N ASP A 314 6.60 7.68 -12.77
CA ASP A 314 5.90 8.35 -13.87
C ASP A 314 4.50 7.77 -14.05
N ALA A 315 3.50 8.49 -13.58
CA ALA A 315 2.09 8.12 -13.69
C ALA A 315 1.38 8.73 -14.91
N THR A 316 2.12 9.11 -15.96
CA THR A 316 1.55 9.71 -17.18
C THR A 316 0.48 8.82 -17.78
N LYS A 317 0.71 7.52 -17.89
CA LYS A 317 -0.27 6.56 -18.41
C LYS A 317 -1.58 6.57 -17.62
N ALA A 318 -1.51 6.59 -16.28
CA ALA A 318 -2.71 6.64 -15.43
C ALA A 318 -3.46 7.97 -15.60
N ARG A 319 -2.76 9.09 -15.70
CA ARG A 319 -3.38 10.39 -15.99
C ARG A 319 -4.09 10.41 -17.34
N ASP A 320 -3.42 9.97 -18.38
CA ASP A 320 -3.90 10.07 -19.76
C ASP A 320 -5.04 9.09 -20.05
N LYS A 321 -4.94 7.84 -19.59
CA LYS A 321 -5.92 6.79 -19.89
C LYS A 321 -7.07 6.68 -18.89
N LEU A 322 -6.80 6.93 -17.60
CA LEU A 322 -7.79 6.79 -16.53
C LEU A 322 -8.37 8.13 -16.07
N GLY A 323 -7.76 9.26 -16.48
CA GLY A 323 -8.08 10.58 -15.93
C GLY A 323 -7.74 10.68 -14.44
N TRP A 324 -6.76 9.89 -13.97
CA TRP A 324 -6.38 9.88 -12.56
C TRP A 324 -5.75 11.22 -12.16
N THR A 325 -6.29 11.81 -11.12
CA THR A 325 -5.79 13.04 -10.49
C THR A 325 -5.65 12.82 -9.00
N PHE A 326 -4.88 13.67 -8.34
CA PHE A 326 -4.70 13.60 -6.90
C PHE A 326 -4.99 14.95 -6.23
N GLU A 327 -5.60 14.88 -5.05
CA GLU A 327 -5.96 16.05 -4.22
C GLU A 327 -4.76 16.51 -3.38
N TYR A 328 -3.96 15.54 -2.91
CA TYR A 328 -2.80 15.80 -2.05
C TYR A 328 -1.53 15.93 -2.90
N ASP A 329 -1.41 17.06 -3.59
CA ASP A 329 -0.39 17.32 -4.60
C ASP A 329 0.93 17.90 -4.05
N THR A 330 1.00 18.14 -2.73
CA THR A 330 2.20 18.64 -2.04
C THR A 330 2.52 17.84 -0.78
N LEU A 331 3.80 17.85 -0.40
CA LEU A 331 4.26 17.20 0.83
C LEU A 331 3.64 17.85 2.08
N GLU A 332 3.43 19.16 2.05
CA GLU A 332 2.83 19.91 3.15
C GLU A 332 1.38 19.48 3.40
N LYS A 333 0.55 19.34 2.36
CA LYS A 333 -0.83 18.84 2.49
C LYS A 333 -0.86 17.42 3.05
N LEU A 334 0.07 16.57 2.61
CA LEU A 334 0.20 15.21 3.12
C LEU A 334 0.54 15.19 4.61
N ILE A 335 1.54 15.98 5.01
CA ILE A 335 1.97 16.10 6.41
C ILE A 335 0.84 16.65 7.27
N GLU A 336 0.14 17.70 6.83
CA GLU A 336 -1.00 18.28 7.55
C GLU A 336 -2.08 17.22 7.83
N GLU A 337 -2.46 16.43 6.82
CA GLU A 337 -3.45 15.35 7.00
C GLU A 337 -2.95 14.27 7.97
N MET A 338 -1.67 13.90 7.93
CA MET A 338 -1.10 12.91 8.84
C MET A 338 -1.05 13.39 10.30
N PHE A 339 -1.06 14.69 10.53
CA PHE A 339 -1.13 15.27 11.87
C PHE A 339 -2.57 15.47 12.39
N SER A 340 -3.58 15.40 11.51
CA SER A 340 -4.99 15.65 11.84
C SER A 340 -5.63 14.65 12.81
#